data_aacf0cb90c36cf6f6d0a73479c112ecf
#
_entry.id   aacf0cb90c36cf6f6d0a73479c112ecf
#
_cell.length_a   1.000
_cell.length_b   1.000
_cell.length_c   1.000
_cell.angle_alpha   90.00
_cell.angle_beta   90.00
_cell.angle_gamma   90.00
#
_symmetry.space_group_name_H-M   'P 1'
#
loop_
_entity.id
_entity.type
_entity.pdbx_description
1 polymer ?
#
loop_
_entity_poly.entity_id
_entity_poly.type
_entity_poly.pdbx_seq_one_letter_code
_entity_poly.pdbx_strand_id
1 'polypeptide(L)'
;NLPRNRMREAMGDAALDASVTPPVLLQQREAIRTGHCDLLPETQLGPMTRIQLARDRTLAQVATAQLAAGRTVLLIAGNGHVRGDLGVPRHLSPGQAHRVIVARAGKAGTDVPADAHWETPALPETDHCAGLRARFKR
;
A
#
# COMPACT_ATOMS: atom_id res chain seq x y z
N ASN A 1 6.69 -10.66 -1.00
CA ASN A 1 5.25 -10.79 -0.75
C ASN A 1 5.02 -11.50 0.59
N LEU A 2 4.12 -11.01 1.42
CA LEU A 2 3.86 -11.61 2.74
C LEU A 2 3.21 -13.01 2.54
N PRO A 3 3.75 -14.10 3.13
CA PRO A 3 3.17 -15.44 2.99
C PRO A 3 1.76 -15.52 3.62
N ARG A 4 0.94 -16.48 3.18
CA ARG A 4 -0.47 -16.60 3.63
C ARG A 4 -0.61 -16.77 5.15
N ASN A 5 0.27 -17.54 5.78
CA ASN A 5 0.27 -17.69 7.25
C ASN A 5 0.52 -16.36 7.95
N ARG A 6 1.51 -15.58 7.49
CA ARG A 6 1.83 -14.26 8.03
C ARG A 6 0.71 -13.25 7.78
N MET A 7 0.00 -13.33 6.65
CA MET A 7 -1.19 -12.51 6.43
C MET A 7 -2.30 -12.84 7.43
N ARG A 8 -2.51 -14.12 7.74
CA ARG A 8 -3.50 -14.55 8.72
C ARG A 8 -3.17 -14.06 10.13
N GLU A 9 -1.90 -14.15 10.52
CA GLU A 9 -1.41 -13.60 11.80
C GLU A 9 -1.66 -12.08 11.86
N ALA A 10 -1.28 -11.35 10.81
CA ALA A 10 -1.48 -9.89 10.74
C ALA A 10 -2.96 -9.47 10.85
N MET A 11 -3.89 -10.24 10.28
CA MET A 11 -5.33 -9.94 10.42
C MET A 11 -5.77 -9.84 11.88
N GLY A 12 -5.24 -10.71 12.74
CA GLY A 12 -5.56 -10.75 14.18
C GLY A 12 -4.73 -9.81 15.04
N ASP A 13 -3.63 -9.27 14.53
CA ASP A 13 -2.69 -8.47 15.31
C ASP A 13 -3.12 -7.00 15.43
N ALA A 14 -3.88 -6.68 16.47
CA ALA A 14 -4.33 -5.32 16.75
C ALA A 14 -3.17 -4.34 17.04
N ALA A 15 -1.98 -4.83 17.42
CA ALA A 15 -0.83 -3.96 17.66
C ALA A 15 -0.32 -3.27 16.38
N LEU A 16 -0.63 -3.83 15.20
CA LEU A 16 -0.33 -3.19 13.92
C LEU A 16 -1.07 -1.84 13.75
N ASP A 17 -2.24 -1.68 14.33
CA ASP A 17 -2.99 -0.42 14.25
C ASP A 17 -2.19 0.74 14.89
N ALA A 18 -1.37 0.45 15.91
CA ALA A 18 -0.50 1.42 16.57
C ALA A 18 0.85 1.67 15.84
N SER A 19 1.13 0.95 14.76
CA SER A 19 2.35 1.16 13.96
C SER A 19 2.32 2.45 13.11
N VAL A 20 1.17 3.09 13.02
CA VAL A 20 0.95 4.37 12.33
C VAL A 20 0.10 5.28 13.20
N THR A 21 0.07 6.59 12.87
CA THR A 21 -0.79 7.54 13.60
C THR A 21 -2.28 7.31 13.30
N PRO A 22 -3.20 7.69 14.20
CA PRO A 22 -4.64 7.50 13.97
C PRO A 22 -5.16 8.09 12.66
N PRO A 23 -4.75 9.31 12.21
CA PRO A 23 -5.15 9.83 10.91
C PRO A 23 -4.69 8.95 9.73
N VAL A 24 -3.46 8.43 9.79
CA VAL A 24 -2.92 7.52 8.76
C VAL A 24 -3.70 6.20 8.74
N LEU A 25 -4.04 5.67 9.91
CA LEU A 25 -4.86 4.45 10.02
C LEU A 25 -6.25 4.62 9.38
N LEU A 26 -6.90 5.76 9.61
CA LEU A 26 -8.19 6.08 8.99
C LEU A 26 -8.09 6.18 7.48
N GLN A 27 -7.08 6.89 6.97
CA GLN A 27 -6.83 7.00 5.53
C GLN A 27 -6.51 5.64 4.89
N GLN A 28 -5.77 4.79 5.60
CA GLN A 28 -5.46 3.44 5.14
C GLN A 28 -6.72 2.57 5.04
N ARG A 29 -7.63 2.65 6.02
CA ARG A 29 -8.93 1.97 5.99
C ARG A 29 -9.76 2.43 4.79
N GLU A 30 -9.80 3.72 4.53
CA GLU A 30 -10.52 4.27 3.39
C GLU A 30 -9.91 3.82 2.06
N ALA A 31 -8.59 3.81 1.95
CA ALA A 31 -7.90 3.27 0.77
C ALA A 31 -8.21 1.78 0.54
N ILE A 32 -8.30 0.98 1.61
CA ILE A 32 -8.73 -0.43 1.54
C ILE A 32 -10.18 -0.53 1.08
N ARG A 33 -11.11 0.27 1.64
CA ARG A 33 -12.52 0.31 1.25
C ARG A 33 -12.67 0.58 -0.24
N THR A 34 -12.11 1.70 -0.69
CA THR A 34 -12.16 2.14 -2.10
C THR A 34 -11.49 1.13 -3.03
N GLY A 35 -10.30 0.62 -2.66
CA GLY A 35 -9.57 -0.38 -3.46
C GLY A 35 -10.30 -1.72 -3.61
N HIS A 36 -11.29 -1.98 -2.74
CA HIS A 36 -12.19 -3.14 -2.84
C HIS A 36 -13.60 -2.75 -3.31
N CYS A 37 -13.75 -1.57 -3.92
CA CYS A 37 -15.00 -1.11 -4.55
C CYS A 37 -16.19 -1.03 -3.58
N ASP A 38 -15.92 -0.68 -2.32
CA ASP A 38 -16.92 -0.61 -1.24
C ASP A 38 -17.69 -1.92 -0.99
N LEU A 39 -17.12 -3.05 -1.42
CA LEU A 39 -17.75 -4.37 -1.31
C LEU A 39 -17.34 -5.15 -0.06
N LEU A 40 -16.31 -4.71 0.66
CA LEU A 40 -15.90 -5.37 1.90
C LEU A 40 -16.88 -5.06 3.03
N PRO A 41 -17.31 -6.09 3.81
CA PRO A 41 -17.99 -5.86 5.07
C PRO A 41 -17.16 -5.01 6.02
N GLU A 42 -17.77 -4.14 6.82
CA GLU A 42 -17.11 -3.31 7.81
C GLU A 42 -16.20 -4.11 8.76
N THR A 43 -16.63 -5.33 9.12
CA THR A 43 -15.86 -6.25 9.96
C THR A 43 -14.55 -6.71 9.33
N GLN A 44 -14.40 -6.61 8.01
CA GLN A 44 -13.21 -7.01 7.27
C GLN A 44 -12.21 -5.86 7.04
N LEU A 45 -12.64 -4.61 7.18
CA LEU A 45 -11.77 -3.46 6.92
C LEU A 45 -10.57 -3.42 7.85
N GLY A 46 -10.77 -3.58 9.16
CA GLY A 46 -9.66 -3.63 10.12
C GLY A 46 -8.64 -4.74 9.80
N PRO A 47 -9.06 -6.01 9.71
CA PRO A 47 -8.20 -7.12 9.31
C PRO A 47 -7.43 -6.86 7.99
N MET A 48 -8.09 -6.35 6.96
CA MET A 48 -7.47 -6.06 5.65
C MET A 48 -6.47 -4.90 5.74
N THR A 49 -6.78 -3.88 6.53
CA THR A 49 -5.85 -2.77 6.81
C THR A 49 -4.57 -3.28 7.48
N ARG A 50 -4.68 -4.17 8.46
CA ARG A 50 -3.52 -4.77 9.14
C ARG A 50 -2.65 -5.60 8.20
N ILE A 51 -3.23 -6.33 7.24
CA ILE A 51 -2.46 -7.01 6.20
C ILE A 51 -1.66 -5.98 5.38
N GLN A 52 -2.26 -4.85 5.01
CA GLN A 52 -1.57 -3.80 4.26
C GLN A 52 -0.40 -3.22 5.07
N LEU A 53 -0.63 -2.85 6.33
CA LEU A 53 0.41 -2.34 7.23
C LEU A 53 1.55 -3.35 7.42
N ALA A 54 1.23 -4.64 7.61
CA ALA A 54 2.24 -5.70 7.74
C ALA A 54 3.08 -5.87 6.46
N ARG A 55 2.46 -5.75 5.29
CA ARG A 55 3.18 -5.78 4.00
C ARG A 55 4.12 -4.60 3.87
N ASP A 56 3.66 -3.40 4.14
CA ASP A 56 4.47 -2.18 4.02
C ASP A 56 5.65 -2.20 4.98
N ARG A 57 5.41 -2.60 6.23
CA ARG A 57 6.46 -2.80 7.22
C ARG A 57 7.48 -3.85 6.78
N THR A 58 7.04 -4.97 6.23
CA THR A 58 7.94 -6.03 5.74
C THR A 58 8.77 -5.54 4.56
N LEU A 59 8.16 -4.81 3.62
CA LEU A 59 8.88 -4.23 2.48
C LEU A 59 9.92 -3.21 2.94
N ALA A 60 9.59 -2.34 3.90
CA ALA A 60 10.53 -1.40 4.50
C ALA A 60 11.71 -2.12 5.16
N GLN A 61 11.43 -3.16 5.97
CA GLN A 61 12.47 -3.96 6.63
C GLN A 61 13.41 -4.64 5.63
N VAL A 62 12.85 -5.27 4.60
CA VAL A 62 13.65 -5.94 3.56
C VAL A 62 14.50 -4.92 2.79
N ALA A 63 13.93 -3.79 2.38
CA ALA A 63 14.66 -2.73 1.69
C ALA A 63 15.80 -2.19 2.56
N THR A 64 15.52 -1.90 3.83
CA THR A 64 16.53 -1.40 4.78
C THR A 64 17.66 -2.41 4.99
N ALA A 65 17.36 -3.70 5.09
CA ALA A 65 18.36 -4.74 5.27
C ALA A 65 19.31 -4.91 4.06
N GLN A 66 18.94 -4.39 2.89
CA GLN A 66 19.79 -4.42 1.67
C GLN A 66 20.67 -3.16 1.52
N LEU A 67 20.52 -2.17 2.40
CA LEU A 67 21.33 -0.95 2.35
C LEU A 67 22.80 -1.25 2.63
N ALA A 68 23.68 -0.67 1.83
CA ALA A 68 25.12 -0.73 2.02
C ALA A 68 25.76 0.56 1.47
N ALA A 69 26.96 0.90 1.93
CA ALA A 69 27.68 2.08 1.45
C ALA A 69 27.86 2.05 -0.07
N GLY A 70 27.57 3.16 -0.74
CA GLY A 70 27.68 3.31 -2.20
C GLY A 70 26.62 2.54 -3.00
N ARG A 71 25.57 2.00 -2.36
CA ARG A 71 24.50 1.24 -3.04
C ARG A 71 23.15 1.91 -2.85
N THR A 72 22.37 1.93 -3.91
CA THR A 72 20.96 2.33 -3.88
C THR A 72 20.07 1.07 -3.93
N VAL A 73 19.07 1.00 -3.07
CA VAL A 73 18.06 -0.04 -3.10
C VAL A 73 16.85 0.47 -3.87
N LEU A 74 16.45 -0.21 -4.93
CA LEU A 74 15.24 0.07 -5.68
C LEU A 74 14.14 -0.90 -5.26
N LEU A 75 13.07 -0.35 -4.67
CA LEU A 75 11.85 -1.09 -4.35
C LEU A 75 10.78 -0.77 -5.41
N ILE A 76 10.30 -1.79 -6.10
CA ILE A 76 9.20 -1.67 -7.06
C ILE A 76 7.96 -2.35 -6.46
N ALA A 77 6.87 -1.59 -6.30
CA ALA A 77 5.62 -2.08 -5.75
C ALA A 77 4.43 -1.30 -6.33
N GLY A 78 3.21 -1.76 -6.08
CA GLY A 78 1.99 -1.04 -6.48
C GLY A 78 1.85 0.30 -5.75
N ASN A 79 1.14 1.24 -6.37
CA ASN A 79 0.99 2.62 -5.88
C ASN A 79 0.53 2.71 -4.41
N GLY A 80 -0.34 1.82 -3.95
CA GLY A 80 -0.77 1.77 -2.55
C GLY A 80 0.37 1.51 -1.55
N HIS A 81 1.46 0.87 -2.00
CA HIS A 81 2.62 0.56 -1.17
C HIS A 81 3.71 1.65 -1.25
N VAL A 82 3.87 2.33 -2.40
CA VAL A 82 4.97 3.29 -2.58
C VAL A 82 4.64 4.70 -2.13
N ARG A 83 3.38 5.06 -2.01
CA ARG A 83 2.96 6.42 -1.63
C ARG A 83 3.53 6.85 -0.27
N GLY A 84 4.03 8.10 -0.21
CA GLY A 84 4.75 8.62 0.95
C GLY A 84 3.87 8.86 2.19
N ASP A 85 2.57 9.03 2.00
CA ASP A 85 1.62 9.33 3.07
C ASP A 85 1.06 8.07 3.78
N LEU A 86 0.95 6.92 3.10
CA LEU A 86 0.34 5.71 3.66
C LEU A 86 1.24 4.47 3.60
N GLY A 87 2.13 4.36 2.59
CA GLY A 87 2.84 3.14 2.26
C GLY A 87 4.17 2.93 2.98
N VAL A 88 5.05 2.20 2.34
CA VAL A 88 6.39 1.80 2.83
C VAL A 88 7.21 2.95 3.45
N PRO A 89 7.20 4.19 2.89
CA PRO A 89 7.96 5.28 3.49
C PRO A 89 7.60 5.58 4.96
N ARG A 90 6.37 5.28 5.39
CA ARG A 90 5.93 5.46 6.78
C ARG A 90 6.58 4.49 7.77
N HIS A 91 7.18 3.42 7.27
CA HIS A 91 7.82 2.36 8.05
C HIS A 91 9.35 2.36 7.97
N LEU A 92 9.93 3.33 7.24
CA LEU A 92 11.38 3.55 7.23
C LEU A 92 11.84 4.22 8.52
N SER A 93 13.09 4.01 8.91
CA SER A 93 13.67 4.67 10.07
C SER A 93 13.70 6.20 9.89
N PRO A 94 13.49 6.97 10.96
CA PRO A 94 13.64 8.42 10.91
C PRO A 94 15.00 8.81 10.33
N GLY A 95 15.00 9.73 9.37
CA GLY A 95 16.24 10.20 8.70
C GLY A 95 16.77 9.29 7.60
N GLN A 96 16.17 8.13 7.34
CA GLN A 96 16.56 7.31 6.19
C GLN A 96 16.21 8.01 4.89
N ALA A 97 17.23 8.40 4.12
CA ALA A 97 17.03 9.05 2.83
C ALA A 97 16.29 8.11 1.87
N HIS A 98 15.24 8.61 1.25
CA HIS A 98 14.47 7.88 0.24
C HIS A 98 13.84 8.86 -0.74
N ARG A 99 13.45 8.36 -1.91
CA ARG A 99 12.63 9.07 -2.89
C ARG A 99 11.53 8.18 -3.40
N VAL A 100 10.35 8.76 -3.57
CA VAL A 100 9.17 8.09 -4.11
C VAL A 100 8.95 8.57 -5.54
N ILE A 101 8.94 7.64 -6.48
CA ILE A 101 8.58 7.89 -7.88
C ILE A 101 7.34 7.08 -8.19
N VAL A 102 6.27 7.73 -8.65
CA VAL A 102 5.03 7.08 -9.02
C VAL A 102 4.89 7.06 -10.53
N ALA A 103 4.82 5.86 -11.13
CA ALA A 103 4.45 5.69 -12.52
C ALA A 103 2.93 5.75 -12.68
N ARG A 104 2.44 6.56 -13.62
CA ARG A 104 1.02 6.76 -13.92
C ARG A 104 0.72 6.46 -15.37
N ALA A 105 -0.34 5.72 -15.63
CA ALA A 105 -0.83 5.48 -16.99
C ALA A 105 -1.72 6.65 -17.43
N GLY A 106 -1.29 7.39 -18.43
CA GLY A 106 -1.98 8.57 -18.94
C GLY A 106 -1.97 9.74 -17.93
N LYS A 107 -2.80 10.76 -18.24
CA LYS A 107 -2.95 11.96 -17.39
C LYS A 107 -3.98 11.80 -16.28
N ALA A 108 -4.85 10.80 -16.37
CA ALA A 108 -5.88 10.53 -15.37
C ALA A 108 -5.27 9.77 -14.19
N GLY A 109 -5.28 10.36 -13.02
CA GLY A 109 -4.83 9.71 -11.80
C GLY A 109 -4.96 10.64 -10.62
N THR A 110 -5.32 10.08 -9.48
CA THR A 110 -5.28 10.78 -8.20
C THR A 110 -3.86 11.27 -7.94
N ASP A 111 -3.72 12.46 -7.39
CA ASP A 111 -2.44 12.98 -6.92
C ASP A 111 -1.93 12.13 -5.76
N VAL A 112 -1.21 11.07 -6.11
CA VAL A 112 -0.52 10.25 -5.11
C VAL A 112 0.71 11.03 -4.65
N PRO A 113 0.87 11.32 -3.36
CA PRO A 113 2.03 12.01 -2.86
C PRO A 113 3.33 11.29 -3.21
N ALA A 114 4.20 11.96 -3.96
CA ALA A 114 5.46 11.43 -4.44
C ALA A 114 6.46 12.58 -4.72
N ASP A 115 7.76 12.28 -4.72
CA ASP A 115 8.81 13.22 -5.09
C ASP A 115 8.87 13.49 -6.60
N ALA A 116 8.42 12.51 -7.40
CA ALA A 116 8.31 12.64 -8.85
C ALA A 116 7.21 11.71 -9.41
N HIS A 117 6.69 12.10 -10.57
CA HIS A 117 5.73 11.30 -11.33
C HIS A 117 6.32 10.96 -12.68
N TRP A 118 6.15 9.72 -13.09
CA TRP A 118 6.54 9.23 -14.42
C TRP A 118 5.29 8.87 -15.21
N GLU A 119 5.02 9.62 -16.27
CA GLU A 119 3.90 9.33 -17.14
C GLU A 119 4.23 8.20 -18.11
N THR A 120 3.35 7.22 -18.19
CA THR A 120 3.38 6.13 -19.17
C THR A 120 2.18 6.24 -20.09
N PRO A 121 2.18 5.58 -21.27
CA PRO A 121 1.01 5.57 -22.15
C PRO A 121 -0.26 5.18 -21.40
N ALA A 122 -1.38 5.80 -21.75
CA ALA A 122 -2.68 5.46 -21.19
C ALA A 122 -3.03 4.00 -21.48
N LEU A 123 -3.55 3.31 -20.47
CA LEU A 123 -4.16 1.99 -20.65
C LEU A 123 -5.63 2.15 -21.04
N PRO A 124 -6.21 1.18 -21.76
CA PRO A 124 -7.66 1.14 -21.97
C PRO A 124 -8.41 1.22 -20.64
N GLU A 125 -9.50 1.97 -20.63
CA GLU A 125 -10.37 2.02 -19.44
C GLU A 125 -10.92 0.63 -19.13
N THR A 126 -10.75 0.19 -17.89
CA THR A 126 -11.23 -1.10 -17.42
C THR A 126 -11.97 -0.90 -16.11
N ASP A 127 -13.22 -1.34 -16.02
CA ASP A 127 -13.95 -1.39 -14.75
C ASP A 127 -13.42 -2.53 -13.89
N HIS A 128 -12.39 -2.22 -13.09
CA HIS A 128 -11.78 -3.17 -12.16
C HIS A 128 -12.79 -3.68 -11.10
N CYS A 129 -13.86 -2.93 -10.85
CA CYS A 129 -14.87 -3.30 -9.87
C CYS A 129 -15.90 -4.29 -10.43
N ALA A 130 -16.09 -4.39 -11.75
CA ALA A 130 -17.07 -5.30 -12.35
C ALA A 130 -16.81 -6.75 -11.95
N GLY A 131 -15.56 -7.19 -12.03
CA GLY A 131 -15.17 -8.55 -11.63
C GLY A 131 -15.35 -8.84 -10.15
N LEU A 132 -15.12 -7.85 -9.29
CA LEU A 132 -15.35 -7.96 -7.84
C LEU A 132 -16.85 -8.03 -7.55
N ARG A 133 -17.66 -7.13 -8.10
CA ARG A 133 -19.11 -7.15 -7.95
C ARG A 133 -19.75 -8.49 -8.34
N ALA A 134 -19.25 -9.11 -9.42
CA ALA A 134 -19.74 -10.42 -9.86
C ALA A 134 -19.45 -11.56 -8.86
N ARG A 135 -18.33 -11.48 -8.11
CA ARG A 135 -17.96 -12.47 -7.08
C ARG A 135 -18.76 -12.31 -5.78
N PHE A 136 -19.09 -11.09 -5.40
CA PHE A 136 -19.85 -10.80 -4.17
C PHE A 136 -21.37 -10.98 -4.31
N LYS A 137 -21.88 -11.16 -5.54
CA LYS A 137 -23.30 -11.48 -5.81
C LYS A 137 -23.63 -12.98 -5.73
N ARG A 138 -22.64 -13.83 -5.50
CA ARG A 138 -22.81 -15.28 -5.30
C ARG A 138 -22.82 -15.63 -3.81
#